data_a046d5a469076faa575d4d87b05ce894
#
_entry.id   a046d5a469076faa575d4d87b05ce894
#
_cell.length_a   1.000
_cell.length_b   1.000
_cell.length_c   1.000
_cell.angle_alpha   90.00
_cell.angle_beta   90.00
_cell.angle_gamma   90.00
#
_symmetry.space_group_name_H-M   'P 1'
#
loop_
_entity.id
_entity.type
_entity.pdbx_description
1 polymer ?
#
loop_
_entity_poly.entity_id
_entity_poly.type
_entity_poly.pdbx_seq_one_letter_code
_entity_poly.pdbx_strand_id
1 'polypeptide(L)'
;MADNPEKNAEGYNDPTPYEAEKHIRAQIRGKQARLAGSYFEAMISGSCDYYLDRGLAKIEKTPEPMKPLGAKNRKGQFLACYTKQAQPDYGGTLKGGRSIYFEAKHTDDERIEQRRLTQEQQDDLEAHHKLGAIAF
;
A
#
# COMPACT_ATOMS: atom_id res chain seq x y z
N MET A 1 33.70 34.50 13.36
CA MET A 1 32.68 34.17 14.37
C MET A 1 31.49 33.59 13.61
N ALA A 2 31.27 32.31 13.79
CA ALA A 2 30.12 31.65 13.14
C ALA A 2 28.86 31.99 13.95
N ASP A 3 27.85 32.59 13.30
CA ASP A 3 26.53 32.81 13.86
C ASP A 3 25.95 31.47 14.32
N ASN A 4 25.73 31.35 15.62
CA ASN A 4 25.05 30.21 16.20
C ASN A 4 23.54 30.40 15.96
N PRO A 5 22.82 29.51 15.27
CA PRO A 5 21.38 29.66 15.06
C PRO A 5 20.68 29.76 16.42
N GLU A 6 19.82 30.76 16.59
CA GLU A 6 19.07 31.00 17.81
C GLU A 6 18.19 29.78 18.13
N LYS A 7 18.43 29.17 19.29
CA LYS A 7 17.57 28.11 19.83
C LYS A 7 16.33 28.74 20.43
N ASN A 8 15.14 28.21 20.10
CA ASN A 8 13.91 28.59 20.79
C ASN A 8 13.98 28.16 22.28
N ALA A 9 12.99 28.61 23.09
CA ALA A 9 12.96 28.39 24.55
C ALA A 9 12.99 26.90 24.98
N GLU A 10 12.75 25.97 24.04
CA GLU A 10 12.77 24.51 24.26
C GLU A 10 14.06 23.84 23.73
N GLY A 11 15.04 24.63 23.24
CA GLY A 11 16.32 24.12 22.74
C GLY A 11 16.26 23.47 21.35
N TYR A 12 15.16 23.63 20.63
CA TYR A 12 14.95 23.15 19.26
C TYR A 12 15.38 24.24 18.25
N ASN A 13 16.10 23.85 17.21
CA ASN A 13 16.42 24.76 16.11
C ASN A 13 15.23 24.82 15.15
N ASP A 14 14.68 26.00 14.92
CA ASP A 14 13.69 26.18 13.86
C ASP A 14 14.32 25.81 12.50
N PRO A 15 13.56 25.07 11.64
CA PRO A 15 14.09 24.67 10.35
C PRO A 15 14.41 25.91 9.50
N THR A 16 15.54 25.89 8.83
CA THR A 16 15.87 26.95 7.86
C THR A 16 14.79 27.03 6.77
N PRO A 17 14.62 28.19 6.10
CA PRO A 17 13.66 28.33 5.01
C PRO A 17 13.82 27.25 3.92
N TYR A 18 15.06 26.83 3.64
CA TYR A 18 15.38 25.76 2.71
C TYR A 18 14.88 24.37 3.20
N GLU A 19 15.08 24.04 4.46
CA GLU A 19 14.61 22.79 5.07
C GLU A 19 13.09 22.76 5.13
N ALA A 20 12.44 23.87 5.46
CA ALA A 20 10.99 24.01 5.46
C ALA A 20 10.41 23.79 4.05
N GLU A 21 11.00 24.41 3.02
CA GLU A 21 10.58 24.24 1.62
C GLU A 21 10.76 22.78 1.16
N LYS A 22 11.90 22.16 1.45
CA LYS A 22 12.16 20.75 1.15
C LYS A 22 11.13 19.83 1.79
N HIS A 23 10.77 20.10 3.04
CA HIS A 23 9.76 19.33 3.77
C HIS A 23 8.37 19.46 3.14
N ILE A 24 7.95 20.69 2.80
CA ILE A 24 6.68 20.96 2.12
C ILE A 24 6.61 20.25 0.77
N ARG A 25 7.66 20.34 -0.05
CA ARG A 25 7.73 19.63 -1.35
C ARG A 25 7.62 18.10 -1.19
N ALA A 26 8.27 17.54 -0.16
CA ALA A 26 8.17 16.10 0.14
C ALA A 26 6.74 15.70 0.57
N GLN A 27 6.08 16.52 1.38
CA GLN A 27 4.69 16.28 1.79
C GLN A 27 3.71 16.34 0.60
N ILE A 28 3.86 17.33 -0.28
CA ILE A 28 3.03 17.47 -1.49
C ILE A 28 3.21 16.24 -2.38
N ARG A 29 4.45 15.83 -2.65
CA ARG A 29 4.77 14.65 -3.46
C ARG A 29 4.18 13.37 -2.84
N GLY A 30 4.31 13.18 -1.53
CA GLY A 30 3.73 12.04 -0.82
C GLY A 30 2.19 12.02 -0.87
N LYS A 31 1.54 13.19 -0.83
CA LYS A 31 0.09 13.30 -0.99
C LYS A 31 -0.36 12.94 -2.40
N GLN A 32 0.33 13.45 -3.42
CA GLN A 32 0.04 13.14 -4.83
C GLN A 32 0.21 11.65 -5.13
N ALA A 33 1.30 11.03 -4.65
CA ALA A 33 1.55 9.60 -4.83
C ALA A 33 0.45 8.73 -4.18
N ARG A 34 -0.03 9.11 -2.99
CA ARG A 34 -1.15 8.40 -2.33
C ARG A 34 -2.46 8.52 -3.10
N LEU A 35 -2.77 9.71 -3.64
CA LEU A 35 -3.97 9.91 -4.45
C LEU A 35 -3.91 9.10 -5.74
N ALA A 36 -2.78 9.07 -6.42
CA ALA A 36 -2.58 8.26 -7.63
C ALA A 36 -2.72 6.76 -7.34
N GLY A 37 -2.13 6.27 -6.25
CA GLY A 37 -2.30 4.88 -5.80
C GLY A 37 -3.75 4.52 -5.50
N SER A 38 -4.46 5.38 -4.78
CA SER A 38 -5.89 5.19 -4.46
C SER A 38 -6.76 5.16 -5.72
N TYR A 39 -6.50 6.03 -6.70
CA TYR A 39 -7.19 6.03 -7.98
C TYR A 39 -6.95 4.74 -8.76
N PHE A 40 -5.70 4.27 -8.81
CA PHE A 40 -5.34 3.02 -9.47
C PHE A 40 -6.05 1.81 -8.84
N GLU A 41 -6.07 1.73 -7.51
CA GLU A 41 -6.81 0.68 -6.79
C GLU A 41 -8.32 0.74 -7.07
N ALA A 42 -8.92 1.93 -7.16
CA ALA A 42 -10.33 2.10 -7.51
C ALA A 42 -10.63 1.60 -8.92
N MET A 43 -9.74 1.83 -9.89
CA MET A 43 -9.86 1.28 -11.25
C MET A 43 -9.82 -0.24 -11.27
N ILE A 44 -8.89 -0.86 -10.51
CA ILE A 44 -8.82 -2.32 -10.37
C ILE A 44 -10.12 -2.87 -9.77
N SER A 45 -10.58 -2.29 -8.67
CA SER A 45 -11.81 -2.73 -8.01
C SER A 45 -13.04 -2.63 -8.93
N GLY A 46 -13.20 -1.54 -9.67
CA GLY A 46 -14.25 -1.38 -10.67
C GLY A 46 -14.18 -2.42 -11.80
N SER A 47 -12.96 -2.80 -12.20
CA SER A 47 -12.76 -3.89 -13.18
C SER A 47 -13.14 -5.25 -12.59
N CYS A 48 -12.85 -5.50 -11.31
CA CYS A 48 -13.25 -6.73 -10.62
C CYS A 48 -14.78 -6.85 -10.54
N ASP A 49 -15.46 -5.78 -10.20
CA ASP A 49 -16.94 -5.73 -10.17
C ASP A 49 -17.52 -6.03 -11.56
N TYR A 50 -16.95 -5.43 -12.61
CA TYR A 50 -17.36 -5.70 -13.99
C TYR A 50 -17.26 -7.18 -14.39
N TYR A 51 -16.16 -7.86 -13.98
CA TYR A 51 -15.97 -9.29 -14.25
C TYR A 51 -16.92 -10.16 -13.40
N LEU A 52 -17.21 -9.76 -12.18
CA LEU A 52 -18.18 -10.43 -11.29
C LEU A 52 -19.58 -10.40 -11.88
N ASP A 53 -20.06 -9.24 -12.32
CA ASP A 53 -21.38 -9.05 -12.94
C ASP A 53 -21.57 -9.92 -14.18
N ARG A 54 -20.50 -10.29 -14.87
CA ARG A 54 -20.50 -11.17 -16.04
C ARG A 54 -20.26 -12.65 -15.71
N GLY A 55 -20.08 -12.98 -14.45
CA GLY A 55 -19.80 -14.35 -14.03
C GLY A 55 -18.46 -14.90 -14.56
N LEU A 56 -17.48 -14.01 -14.80
CA LEU A 56 -16.17 -14.36 -15.34
C LEU A 56 -15.11 -14.53 -14.27
N ALA A 57 -15.19 -13.74 -13.20
CA ALA A 57 -14.27 -13.81 -12.07
C ALA A 57 -14.91 -13.21 -10.81
N LYS A 58 -14.53 -13.73 -9.64
CA LYS A 58 -14.73 -13.07 -8.36
C LYS A 58 -13.36 -12.78 -7.77
N ILE A 59 -12.97 -11.50 -7.81
CA ILE A 59 -11.67 -11.01 -7.31
C ILE A 59 -11.95 -9.89 -6.32
N GLU A 60 -11.33 -9.96 -5.15
CA GLU A 60 -11.53 -9.00 -4.07
C GLU A 60 -10.18 -8.50 -3.56
N LYS A 61 -10.16 -7.26 -3.06
CA LYS A 61 -8.98 -6.73 -2.35
C LYS A 61 -8.78 -7.52 -1.07
N THR A 62 -7.57 -7.99 -0.84
CA THR A 62 -7.21 -8.72 0.37
C THR A 62 -7.25 -7.78 1.56
N PRO A 63 -8.03 -8.07 2.62
CA PRO A 63 -8.02 -7.28 3.83
C PRO A 63 -6.65 -7.32 4.50
N GLU A 64 -6.18 -6.17 4.98
CA GLU A 64 -4.94 -6.13 5.76
C GLU A 64 -5.13 -6.88 7.08
N PRO A 65 -4.35 -7.95 7.34
CA PRO A 65 -4.51 -8.75 8.55
C PRO A 65 -4.00 -7.98 9.76
N MET A 66 -4.92 -7.62 10.66
CA MET A 66 -4.61 -6.86 11.88
C MET A 66 -5.01 -7.64 13.13
N LYS A 67 -4.18 -7.57 14.16
CA LYS A 67 -4.47 -8.11 15.49
C LYS A 67 -4.72 -6.95 16.46
N PRO A 68 -5.87 -6.92 17.18
CA PRO A 68 -6.09 -5.94 18.23
C PRO A 68 -5.06 -6.09 19.35
N LEU A 69 -4.50 -4.96 19.82
CA LEU A 69 -3.55 -4.91 20.95
C LEU A 69 -4.22 -4.66 22.29
N GLY A 70 -5.54 -4.46 22.31
CA GLY A 70 -6.28 -4.19 23.54
C GLY A 70 -7.80 -4.12 23.32
N ALA A 71 -8.52 -3.78 24.37
CA ALA A 71 -9.97 -3.62 24.34
C ALA A 71 -10.38 -2.41 23.49
N LYS A 72 -11.59 -2.46 22.93
CA LYS A 72 -12.20 -1.32 22.24
C LYS A 72 -12.53 -0.20 23.22
N ASN A 73 -12.29 1.03 22.82
CA ASN A 73 -12.76 2.20 23.57
C ASN A 73 -14.29 2.38 23.42
N ARG A 74 -14.87 3.40 24.11
CA ARG A 74 -16.30 3.69 24.04
C ARG A 74 -16.82 4.04 22.63
N LYS A 75 -15.92 4.43 21.70
CA LYS A 75 -16.24 4.74 20.29
C LYS A 75 -16.05 3.51 19.37
N GLY A 76 -15.76 2.33 19.93
CA GLY A 76 -15.52 1.12 19.15
C GLY A 76 -14.13 1.03 18.49
N GLN A 77 -13.22 1.97 18.78
CA GLN A 77 -11.86 2.00 18.23
C GLN A 77 -10.92 1.18 19.11
N PHE A 78 -9.90 0.58 18.50
CA PHE A 78 -8.83 -0.16 19.20
C PHE A 78 -7.50 0.06 18.47
N LEU A 79 -6.41 -0.10 19.23
CA LEU A 79 -5.08 -0.18 18.66
C LEU A 79 -4.88 -1.57 18.03
N ALA A 80 -4.28 -1.63 16.83
CA ALA A 80 -3.98 -2.88 16.15
C ALA A 80 -2.57 -2.88 15.58
N CYS A 81 -1.98 -4.06 15.44
CA CYS A 81 -0.76 -4.25 14.67
C CYS A 81 -1.01 -5.20 13.51
N TYR A 82 -0.23 -5.01 12.43
CA TYR A 82 -0.23 -5.93 11.30
C TYR A 82 0.36 -7.28 11.74
N THR A 83 -0.27 -8.37 11.32
CA THR A 83 0.18 -9.73 11.66
C THR A 83 0.88 -10.44 10.51
N LYS A 84 0.67 -9.98 9.28
CA LYS A 84 1.29 -10.52 8.07
C LYS A 84 1.45 -9.38 7.04
N GLN A 85 2.59 -9.34 6.35
CA GLN A 85 2.90 -8.28 5.36
C GLN A 85 3.05 -8.79 3.93
N ALA A 86 2.92 -10.10 3.70
CA ALA A 86 3.25 -10.75 2.44
C ALA A 86 2.05 -11.28 1.64
N GLN A 87 0.82 -10.89 1.99
CA GLN A 87 -0.35 -11.32 1.20
C GLN A 87 -0.47 -10.46 -0.05
N PRO A 88 -0.81 -11.05 -1.23
CA PRO A 88 -1.11 -10.29 -2.44
C PRO A 88 -2.25 -9.30 -2.22
N ASP A 89 -2.18 -8.14 -2.83
CA ASP A 89 -3.20 -7.08 -2.69
C ASP A 89 -4.59 -7.52 -3.14
N TYR A 90 -4.66 -8.46 -4.09
CA TYR A 90 -5.90 -9.00 -4.63
C TYR A 90 -5.83 -10.52 -4.76
N GLY A 91 -6.95 -11.16 -4.48
CA GLY A 91 -7.11 -12.61 -4.65
C GLY A 91 -8.52 -12.98 -5.09
N GLY A 92 -8.64 -14.11 -5.78
CA GLY A 92 -9.96 -14.53 -6.25
C GLY A 92 -9.95 -15.81 -7.07
N THR A 93 -11.08 -16.02 -7.75
CA THR A 93 -11.33 -17.20 -8.58
C THR A 93 -11.89 -16.80 -9.93
N LEU A 94 -11.32 -17.36 -10.99
CA LEU A 94 -11.80 -17.20 -12.36
C LEU A 94 -12.89 -18.23 -12.67
N LYS A 95 -13.70 -17.94 -13.68
CA LYS A 95 -14.63 -18.92 -14.24
C LYS A 95 -13.87 -20.20 -14.62
N GLY A 96 -14.37 -21.33 -14.14
CA GLY A 96 -13.69 -22.63 -14.29
C GLY A 96 -12.86 -23.04 -13.07
N GLY A 97 -12.79 -22.19 -12.01
CA GLY A 97 -12.25 -22.56 -10.70
C GLY A 97 -10.75 -22.29 -10.51
N ARG A 98 -10.05 -21.72 -11.52
CA ARG A 98 -8.64 -21.36 -11.38
C ARG A 98 -8.46 -20.14 -10.49
N SER A 99 -7.59 -20.22 -9.50
CA SER A 99 -7.27 -19.09 -8.61
C SER A 99 -6.43 -18.04 -9.31
N ILE A 100 -6.60 -16.77 -8.88
CA ILE A 100 -5.79 -15.64 -9.31
C ILE A 100 -5.37 -14.81 -8.10
N TYR A 101 -4.10 -14.40 -8.06
CA TYR A 101 -3.52 -13.53 -7.05
C TYR A 101 -2.61 -12.52 -7.71
N PHE A 102 -2.67 -11.26 -7.29
CA PHE A 102 -1.75 -10.26 -7.83
C PHE A 102 -1.49 -9.11 -6.87
N GLU A 103 -0.34 -8.47 -7.08
CA GLU A 103 0.09 -7.29 -6.37
C GLU A 103 -0.17 -6.05 -7.23
N ALA A 104 -0.72 -5.00 -6.66
CA ALA A 104 -1.01 -3.75 -7.36
C ALA A 104 0.08 -2.71 -7.08
N LYS A 105 0.87 -2.36 -8.09
CA LYS A 105 1.92 -1.34 -8.00
C LYS A 105 1.66 -0.24 -9.03
N HIS A 106 1.62 1.00 -8.59
CA HIS A 106 1.50 2.17 -9.44
C HIS A 106 2.83 2.94 -9.52
N THR A 107 3.16 3.45 -10.68
CA THR A 107 4.28 4.37 -10.91
C THR A 107 3.91 5.37 -11.99
N ASP A 108 4.41 6.59 -11.88
CA ASP A 108 4.36 7.62 -12.93
C ASP A 108 5.56 7.51 -13.88
N ASP A 109 6.53 6.64 -13.57
CA ASP A 109 7.70 6.37 -14.40
C ASP A 109 7.35 5.35 -15.50
N GLU A 110 8.15 5.35 -16.58
CA GLU A 110 8.00 4.40 -17.70
C GLU A 110 8.22 2.93 -17.30
N ARG A 111 8.86 2.70 -16.15
CA ARG A 111 9.23 1.36 -15.66
C ARG A 111 9.01 1.24 -14.16
N ILE A 112 8.50 0.09 -13.73
CA ILE A 112 8.48 -0.31 -12.33
C ILE A 112 9.75 -1.09 -12.05
N GLU A 113 10.53 -0.65 -11.06
CA GLU A 113 11.71 -1.38 -10.62
C GLU A 113 11.31 -2.62 -9.82
N GLN A 114 11.96 -3.75 -10.08
CA GLN A 114 11.68 -5.02 -9.40
C GLN A 114 11.81 -4.92 -7.87
N ARG A 115 12.72 -4.08 -7.37
CA ARG A 115 12.88 -3.85 -5.91
C ARG A 115 11.65 -3.26 -5.20
N ARG A 116 10.62 -2.80 -5.95
CA ARG A 116 9.35 -2.35 -5.37
C ARG A 116 8.45 -3.51 -4.94
N LEU A 117 8.77 -4.72 -5.35
CA LEU A 117 8.18 -5.95 -4.86
C LEU A 117 9.13 -6.55 -3.84
N THR A 118 8.70 -6.72 -2.60
CA THR A 118 9.55 -7.31 -1.55
C THR A 118 9.79 -8.79 -1.80
N GLN A 119 10.84 -9.36 -1.21
CA GLN A 119 11.14 -10.78 -1.37
C GLN A 119 9.99 -11.65 -0.85
N GLU A 120 9.38 -11.27 0.27
CA GLU A 120 8.26 -11.97 0.86
C GLU A 120 7.03 -11.97 -0.06
N GLN A 121 6.75 -10.84 -0.75
CA GLN A 121 5.68 -10.76 -1.75
C GLN A 121 5.98 -11.65 -2.96
N GLN A 122 7.23 -11.68 -3.43
CA GLN A 122 7.65 -12.56 -4.53
C GLN A 122 7.48 -14.02 -4.16
N ASP A 123 7.95 -14.41 -2.98
CA ASP A 123 7.87 -15.80 -2.50
C ASP A 123 6.41 -16.27 -2.35
N ASP A 124 5.52 -15.39 -1.86
CA ASP A 124 4.09 -15.71 -1.72
C ASP A 124 3.40 -15.87 -3.09
N LEU A 125 3.65 -14.96 -4.03
CA LEU A 125 3.14 -15.07 -5.42
C LEU A 125 3.69 -16.32 -6.12
N GLU A 126 4.98 -16.64 -5.95
CA GLU A 126 5.58 -17.84 -6.53
C GLU A 126 4.98 -19.13 -5.95
N ALA A 127 4.69 -19.17 -4.64
CA ALA A 127 4.02 -20.30 -4.00
C ALA A 127 2.64 -20.54 -4.62
N HIS A 128 1.84 -19.49 -4.82
CA HIS A 128 0.55 -19.60 -5.51
C HIS A 128 0.70 -20.07 -6.94
N HIS A 129 1.69 -19.55 -7.67
CA HIS A 129 1.96 -19.93 -9.07
C HIS A 129 2.34 -21.43 -9.18
N LYS A 130 3.21 -21.93 -8.30
CA LYS A 130 3.62 -23.35 -8.25
C LYS A 130 2.44 -24.30 -8.00
N LEU A 131 1.39 -23.84 -7.31
CA LEU A 131 0.15 -24.58 -7.07
C LEU A 131 -0.87 -24.47 -8.21
N GLY A 132 -0.53 -23.78 -9.31
CA GLY A 132 -1.37 -23.68 -10.50
C GLY A 132 -2.24 -22.43 -10.59
N ALA A 133 -2.15 -21.49 -9.62
CA ALA A 133 -2.81 -20.20 -9.71
C ALA A 133 -2.19 -19.32 -10.82
N ILE A 134 -2.94 -18.33 -11.28
CA ILE A 134 -2.37 -17.17 -11.97
C ILE A 134 -1.87 -16.23 -10.86
N ALA A 135 -0.58 -15.91 -10.85
CA ALA A 135 0.01 -15.03 -9.85
C ALA A 135 1.02 -14.07 -10.51
N PHE A 136 0.91 -12.74 -10.23
CA PHE A 136 1.77 -11.68 -10.81
C PHE A 136 1.73 -10.39 -10.01
#